data_4bf0552d8c2f3324280e380ac6a0a65d
#
_entry.id   4bf0552d8c2f3324280e380ac6a0a65d
#
_cell.length_a   1.000
_cell.length_b   1.000
_cell.length_c   1.000
_cell.angle_alpha   90.00
_cell.angle_beta   90.00
_cell.angle_gamma   90.00
#
_symmetry.space_group_name_H-M   'P 1'
#
loop_
_entity.id
_entity.type
_entity.pdbx_description
1 polymer ?
#
loop_
_entity_poly.entity_id
_entity_poly.type
_entity_poly.pdbx_seq_one_letter_code
_entity_poly.pdbx_strand_id
1 'polypeptide(L)'
;MKNDKSPMKPVAWLWLVVATILAMGALCPPQALAQVPPRFYWKTLSDANAVPLIVTSMSGNTNPFDHAHTVTPGGKVDGTLALAGYARTFSLFDRAAMAAIILPMGRVSGDVTVAGKTYSQSTNGFGDPMLEFNINVFGPRAQKNIPDMLRYEPGLSVDLLADLAVPIGEYNSSQPLNLGQHRWYGRVGMPIIWQIGSWVPGSRTTLEFLPAVWIFGTNDNYVGQTLKSDPMFQLDAHLTRDLTERFWGSLDAAYYSGGQASINGVQGKTLNNFGAGLTLGYHLNDNLNLTFGYKSTINDNAPEALRMDSFMVSLVYGWHQILEGSRRLKGEG
;
A
#
# COMPACT_ATOMS: atom_id res chain seq x y z
N MET A 1 -25.96 -6.10 48.25
CA MET A 1 -25.70 -5.25 47.10
C MET A 1 -24.99 -6.12 46.03
N LYS A 2 -25.73 -6.57 45.00
CA LYS A 2 -25.17 -7.31 43.87
C LYS A 2 -24.67 -6.29 42.85
N ASN A 3 -23.36 -6.27 42.60
CA ASN A 3 -22.77 -5.51 41.50
C ASN A 3 -23.12 -6.19 40.16
N ASP A 4 -24.12 -5.67 39.49
CA ASP A 4 -24.50 -6.06 38.14
C ASP A 4 -23.54 -5.37 37.15
N LYS A 5 -22.44 -6.05 36.81
CA LYS A 5 -21.58 -5.65 35.69
C LYS A 5 -22.10 -6.34 34.45
N SER A 6 -23.10 -5.75 33.80
CA SER A 6 -23.48 -6.19 32.45
C SER A 6 -22.28 -6.01 31.50
N PRO A 7 -21.90 -7.02 30.70
CA PRO A 7 -20.81 -6.86 29.72
C PRO A 7 -21.22 -5.83 28.68
N MET A 8 -20.33 -4.85 28.43
CA MET A 8 -20.51 -3.85 27.38
C MET A 8 -20.79 -4.55 26.06
N LYS A 9 -21.83 -4.10 25.33
CA LYS A 9 -22.19 -4.64 24.03
C LYS A 9 -20.97 -4.53 23.08
N PRO A 10 -20.67 -5.54 22.24
CA PRO A 10 -19.48 -5.58 21.38
C PRO A 10 -19.34 -4.36 20.46
N VAL A 11 -20.46 -3.72 20.08
CA VAL A 11 -20.49 -2.48 19.29
C VAL A 11 -19.94 -1.28 20.06
N ALA A 12 -20.20 -1.16 21.36
CA ALA A 12 -19.70 -0.08 22.20
C ALA A 12 -18.17 -0.16 22.39
N TRP A 13 -17.63 -1.36 22.47
CA TRP A 13 -16.18 -1.58 22.54
C TRP A 13 -15.47 -1.19 21.24
N LEU A 14 -16.08 -1.49 20.09
CA LEU A 14 -15.57 -1.11 18.79
C LEU A 14 -15.48 0.42 18.63
N TRP A 15 -16.52 1.14 19.04
CA TRP A 15 -16.53 2.61 19.04
C TRP A 15 -15.50 3.20 19.98
N LEU A 16 -15.25 2.58 21.11
CA LEU A 16 -14.26 3.03 22.08
C LEU A 16 -12.84 2.81 21.54
N VAL A 17 -12.56 1.69 20.88
CA VAL A 17 -11.29 1.43 20.19
C VAL A 17 -11.09 2.40 19.03
N VAL A 18 -12.09 2.62 18.19
CA VAL A 18 -12.03 3.59 17.07
C VAL A 18 -11.83 5.00 17.60
N ALA A 19 -12.56 5.42 18.65
CA ALA A 19 -12.38 6.74 19.26
C ALA A 19 -11.00 6.91 19.90
N THR A 20 -10.45 5.86 20.54
CA THR A 20 -9.11 5.88 21.13
C THR A 20 -8.03 5.97 20.04
N ILE A 21 -8.18 5.24 18.94
CA ILE A 21 -7.25 5.31 17.80
C ILE A 21 -7.32 6.67 17.12
N LEU A 22 -8.52 7.24 16.93
CA LEU A 22 -8.70 8.59 16.39
C LEU A 22 -8.13 9.67 17.34
N ALA A 23 -8.28 9.49 18.65
CA ALA A 23 -7.69 10.40 19.64
C ALA A 23 -6.16 10.29 19.70
N MET A 24 -5.59 9.09 19.55
CA MET A 24 -4.14 8.89 19.46
C MET A 24 -3.58 9.47 18.15
N GLY A 25 -4.30 9.34 17.02
CA GLY A 25 -3.94 9.97 15.75
C GLY A 25 -3.97 11.51 15.78
N ALA A 26 -4.79 12.11 16.66
CA ALA A 26 -4.86 13.56 16.85
C ALA A 26 -3.73 14.12 17.76
N LEU A 27 -3.05 13.26 18.51
CA LEU A 27 -1.97 13.64 19.44
C LEU A 27 -0.56 13.44 18.88
N CYS A 28 -0.40 12.69 17.76
CA CYS A 28 0.86 12.54 17.04
C CYS A 28 0.76 13.24 15.69
N PRO A 29 1.76 14.04 15.27
CA PRO A 29 1.77 14.57 13.89
C PRO A 29 1.77 13.39 12.91
N PRO A 30 0.91 13.40 11.88
CA PRO A 30 0.82 12.32 10.91
C PRO A 30 2.08 12.29 10.04
N GLN A 31 2.67 11.12 9.91
CA GLN A 31 3.92 10.90 9.18
C GLN A 31 3.86 9.59 8.38
N ALA A 32 4.37 9.52 7.09
CA ALA A 32 3.97 8.49 6.11
C ALA A 32 4.97 7.80 5.18
N LEU A 33 4.67 6.52 4.80
CA LEU A 33 5.16 5.80 3.62
C LEU A 33 4.02 5.04 2.92
N ALA A 34 3.93 5.17 1.57
CA ALA A 34 3.04 4.35 0.75
C ALA A 34 3.73 3.01 0.44
N GLN A 35 3.42 1.98 1.20
CA GLN A 35 3.84 0.58 0.96
C GLN A 35 2.63 -0.28 0.66
N VAL A 36 2.88 -1.39 -0.05
CA VAL A 36 1.87 -2.44 -0.19
C VAL A 36 1.47 -2.93 1.22
N PRO A 37 0.19 -3.03 1.55
CA PRO A 37 -0.24 -3.55 2.85
C PRO A 37 0.22 -5.00 3.06
N PRO A 38 0.55 -5.42 4.29
CA PRO A 38 0.80 -6.81 4.62
C PRO A 38 -0.38 -7.70 4.17
N ARG A 39 -0.08 -8.94 3.80
CA ARG A 39 -1.05 -9.95 3.33
C ARG A 39 -1.73 -9.64 1.99
N PHE A 40 -1.29 -8.61 1.27
CA PHE A 40 -1.90 -8.21 0.00
C PHE A 40 -1.77 -9.31 -1.07
N TYR A 41 -0.64 -10.00 -1.13
CA TYR A 41 -0.38 -11.07 -2.10
C TYR A 41 -0.69 -12.48 -1.57
N TRP A 42 -1.41 -12.62 -0.48
CA TRP A 42 -1.85 -13.93 -0.02
C TRP A 42 -2.74 -14.59 -1.07
N LYS A 43 -2.52 -15.90 -1.26
CA LYS A 43 -3.28 -16.66 -2.27
C LYS A 43 -4.72 -16.87 -1.80
N THR A 44 -5.63 -16.62 -2.71
CA THR A 44 -7.07 -16.83 -2.52
C THR A 44 -7.59 -17.79 -3.58
N LEU A 45 -8.84 -18.16 -3.46
CA LEU A 45 -9.56 -18.95 -4.48
C LEU A 45 -9.54 -18.21 -5.82
N SER A 46 -9.32 -18.92 -6.93
CA SER A 46 -9.41 -18.35 -8.28
C SER A 46 -10.83 -17.85 -8.54
N ASP A 47 -10.97 -16.79 -9.33
CA ASP A 47 -12.23 -16.07 -9.62
C ASP A 47 -12.78 -15.28 -8.40
N ALA A 48 -12.00 -15.08 -7.37
CA ALA A 48 -12.32 -14.12 -6.32
C ALA A 48 -12.15 -12.67 -6.84
N ASN A 49 -12.97 -11.79 -6.31
CA ASN A 49 -12.97 -10.37 -6.64
C ASN A 49 -12.75 -9.57 -5.36
N ALA A 50 -12.14 -8.40 -5.47
CA ALA A 50 -11.95 -7.49 -4.36
C ALA A 50 -12.05 -6.02 -4.80
N VAL A 51 -12.61 -5.20 -3.93
CA VAL A 51 -12.62 -3.74 -4.03
C VAL A 51 -11.90 -3.19 -2.82
N PRO A 52 -10.63 -2.79 -2.94
CA PRO A 52 -9.91 -2.05 -1.92
C PRO A 52 -10.28 -0.57 -1.95
N LEU A 53 -10.42 0.03 -0.78
CA LEU A 53 -10.41 1.45 -0.52
C LEU A 53 -9.35 1.74 0.53
N ILE A 54 -8.29 2.45 0.16
CA ILE A 54 -7.16 2.75 1.04
C ILE A 54 -7.06 4.26 1.13
N VAL A 55 -7.04 4.80 2.34
CA VAL A 55 -6.82 6.23 2.58
C VAL A 55 -5.56 6.36 3.43
N THR A 56 -4.63 7.16 2.93
CA THR A 56 -3.35 7.42 3.59
C THR A 56 -3.16 8.91 3.77
N SER A 57 -2.97 9.35 5.00
CA SER A 57 -2.50 10.69 5.33
C SER A 57 -0.98 10.68 5.37
N MET A 58 -0.33 11.66 4.75
CA MET A 58 1.11 11.67 4.50
C MET A 58 1.72 13.04 4.80
N SER A 59 2.93 13.05 5.41
CA SER A 59 3.73 14.23 5.68
C SER A 59 5.21 13.94 5.45
N GLY A 60 5.95 14.89 4.89
CA GLY A 60 7.36 14.67 4.62
C GLY A 60 7.99 15.77 3.77
N ASN A 61 8.99 15.41 2.95
CA ASN A 61 9.68 16.31 2.04
C ASN A 61 9.64 15.84 0.57
N THR A 62 8.67 15.02 0.24
CA THR A 62 8.41 14.53 -1.11
C THR A 62 6.91 14.54 -1.41
N ASN A 63 6.55 14.58 -2.69
CA ASN A 63 5.16 14.46 -3.12
C ASN A 63 4.67 13.01 -2.91
N PRO A 64 3.59 12.77 -2.15
CA PRO A 64 3.02 11.43 -1.93
C PRO A 64 2.58 10.70 -3.21
N PHE A 65 2.32 11.42 -4.27
CA PHE A 65 1.94 10.87 -5.58
C PHE A 65 3.15 10.58 -6.50
N ASP A 66 4.36 10.97 -6.08
CA ASP A 66 5.59 10.68 -6.83
C ASP A 66 6.27 9.40 -6.32
N HIS A 67 6.10 8.31 -7.05
CA HIS A 67 6.70 7.02 -6.73
C HIS A 67 8.25 7.01 -6.83
N ALA A 68 8.87 8.03 -7.47
CA ALA A 68 10.31 8.21 -7.44
C ALA A 68 10.81 8.83 -6.13
N HIS A 69 9.90 9.27 -5.27
CA HIS A 69 10.21 9.95 -4.00
C HIS A 69 11.21 11.10 -4.18
N THR A 70 11.00 11.92 -5.22
CA THR A 70 11.86 13.10 -5.47
C THR A 70 11.87 13.99 -4.23
N VAL A 71 13.02 14.05 -3.58
CA VAL A 71 13.19 14.82 -2.34
C VAL A 71 13.32 16.30 -2.63
N THR A 72 12.57 17.12 -1.89
CA THR A 72 12.77 18.57 -1.84
C THR A 72 13.53 18.91 -0.56
N PRO A 73 14.84 19.24 -0.63
CA PRO A 73 15.61 19.56 0.55
C PRO A 73 14.99 20.71 1.35
N GLY A 74 14.77 20.47 2.66
CA GLY A 74 14.10 21.43 3.53
C GLY A 74 12.60 21.66 3.25
N GLY A 75 12.03 21.02 2.24
CA GLY A 75 10.61 21.10 1.89
C GLY A 75 9.71 20.49 2.98
N LYS A 76 8.47 20.97 3.01
CA LYS A 76 7.41 20.41 3.86
C LYS A 76 6.19 20.17 2.98
N VAL A 77 5.85 18.91 2.82
CA VAL A 77 4.77 18.45 1.97
C VAL A 77 3.83 17.57 2.78
N ASP A 78 2.55 17.91 2.75
CA ASP A 78 1.47 17.15 3.37
C ASP A 78 0.52 16.67 2.28
N GLY A 79 0.00 15.45 2.40
CA GLY A 79 -0.95 14.91 1.46
C GLY A 79 -1.92 13.92 2.06
N THR A 80 -3.06 13.78 1.38
CA THR A 80 -3.99 12.68 1.60
C THR A 80 -4.17 11.97 0.28
N LEU A 81 -3.77 10.71 0.24
CA LEU A 81 -3.90 9.82 -0.90
C LEU A 81 -5.03 8.84 -0.61
N ALA A 82 -6.02 8.76 -1.47
CA ALA A 82 -7.02 7.72 -1.49
C ALA A 82 -6.81 6.84 -2.73
N LEU A 83 -6.76 5.53 -2.54
CA LEU A 83 -6.68 4.53 -3.60
C LEU A 83 -7.98 3.75 -3.61
N ALA A 84 -8.73 3.82 -4.70
CA ALA A 84 -9.85 2.94 -4.97
C ALA A 84 -9.45 1.97 -6.08
N GLY A 85 -9.84 0.70 -5.97
CA GLY A 85 -9.42 -0.28 -6.95
C GLY A 85 -10.42 -1.40 -7.16
N TYR A 86 -10.11 -2.22 -8.16
CA TYR A 86 -10.75 -3.51 -8.38
C TYR A 86 -9.68 -4.53 -8.73
N ALA A 87 -9.72 -5.66 -8.06
CA ALA A 87 -8.82 -6.78 -8.31
C ALA A 87 -9.62 -8.06 -8.56
N ARG A 88 -9.12 -8.88 -9.47
CA ARG A 88 -9.66 -10.21 -9.74
C ARG A 88 -8.54 -11.23 -9.77
N THR A 89 -8.73 -12.33 -9.03
CA THR A 89 -7.85 -13.50 -9.11
C THR A 89 -8.36 -14.47 -10.16
N PHE A 90 -7.45 -15.23 -10.75
CA PHE A 90 -7.77 -16.27 -11.71
C PHE A 90 -6.65 -17.32 -11.76
N SER A 91 -6.92 -18.42 -12.45
CA SER A 91 -5.90 -19.45 -12.71
C SER A 91 -5.32 -19.26 -14.12
N LEU A 92 -3.99 -19.08 -14.21
CA LEU A 92 -3.26 -19.00 -15.47
C LEU A 92 -2.13 -20.05 -15.44
N PHE A 93 -2.09 -20.95 -16.41
CA PHE A 93 -1.13 -22.06 -16.45
C PHE A 93 -1.08 -22.87 -15.14
N ASP A 94 -2.24 -23.09 -14.53
CA ASP A 94 -2.39 -23.78 -13.25
C ASP A 94 -1.73 -23.06 -12.04
N ARG A 95 -1.39 -21.79 -12.22
CA ARG A 95 -0.84 -20.89 -11.20
C ARG A 95 -1.85 -19.83 -10.81
N ALA A 96 -1.81 -19.40 -9.55
CA ALA A 96 -2.59 -18.27 -9.10
C ALA A 96 -2.11 -16.99 -9.78
N ALA A 97 -3.02 -16.23 -10.36
CA ALA A 97 -2.76 -14.94 -10.96
C ALA A 97 -3.79 -13.92 -10.49
N MET A 98 -3.43 -12.65 -10.53
CA MET A 98 -4.28 -11.51 -10.20
C MET A 98 -4.04 -10.39 -11.19
N ALA A 99 -5.12 -9.72 -11.59
CA ALA A 99 -5.07 -8.44 -12.28
C ALA A 99 -5.86 -7.41 -11.48
N ALA A 100 -5.35 -6.19 -11.42
CA ALA A 100 -6.01 -5.09 -10.72
C ALA A 100 -5.89 -3.78 -11.50
N ILE A 101 -6.86 -2.89 -11.25
CA ILE A 101 -6.79 -1.47 -11.59
C ILE A 101 -6.92 -0.66 -10.32
N ILE A 102 -6.06 0.35 -10.17
CA ILE A 102 -5.99 1.21 -9.00
C ILE A 102 -6.11 2.66 -9.47
N LEU A 103 -7.01 3.40 -8.86
CA LEU A 103 -7.30 4.81 -9.14
C LEU A 103 -6.86 5.65 -7.95
N PRO A 104 -5.72 6.36 -8.02
CA PRO A 104 -5.30 7.29 -6.98
C PRO A 104 -6.07 8.59 -7.11
N MET A 105 -6.44 9.16 -5.96
CA MET A 105 -7.05 10.48 -5.85
C MET A 105 -6.66 11.11 -4.52
N GLY A 106 -6.81 12.43 -4.40
CA GLY A 106 -6.60 13.07 -3.13
C GLY A 106 -6.16 14.51 -3.20
N ARG A 107 -5.33 14.90 -2.26
CA ARG A 107 -4.82 16.26 -2.11
C ARG A 107 -3.35 16.23 -1.73
N VAL A 108 -2.58 17.17 -2.26
CA VAL A 108 -1.22 17.46 -1.81
C VAL A 108 -1.06 18.97 -1.62
N SER A 109 -0.33 19.36 -0.57
CA SER A 109 -0.03 20.76 -0.27
C SER A 109 1.34 20.88 0.38
N GLY A 110 1.99 22.01 0.20
CA GLY A 110 3.27 22.25 0.84
C GLY A 110 4.10 23.32 0.15
N ASP A 111 5.32 23.48 0.68
CA ASP A 111 6.35 24.37 0.17
C ASP A 111 7.46 23.55 -0.49
N VAL A 112 7.67 23.81 -1.79
CA VAL A 112 8.65 23.10 -2.61
C VAL A 112 9.56 24.11 -3.31
N THR A 113 10.87 23.92 -3.24
CA THR A 113 11.84 24.76 -3.95
C THR A 113 12.38 24.02 -5.16
N VAL A 114 12.21 24.62 -6.35
CA VAL A 114 12.73 24.12 -7.61
C VAL A 114 13.55 25.22 -8.27
N ALA A 115 14.80 24.92 -8.61
CA ALA A 115 15.73 25.87 -9.24
C ALA A 115 15.82 27.23 -8.51
N GLY A 116 15.85 27.22 -7.18
CA GLY A 116 15.96 28.41 -6.33
C GLY A 116 14.68 29.23 -6.15
N LYS A 117 13.54 28.79 -6.74
CA LYS A 117 12.24 29.41 -6.57
C LYS A 117 11.35 28.54 -5.68
N THR A 118 10.78 29.14 -4.61
CA THR A 118 9.85 28.47 -3.71
C THR A 118 8.42 28.62 -4.21
N TYR A 119 7.69 27.52 -4.21
CA TYR A 119 6.27 27.40 -4.55
C TYR A 119 5.50 26.96 -3.31
N SER A 120 4.61 27.79 -2.82
CA SER A 120 3.61 27.43 -1.81
C SER A 120 2.34 27.01 -2.55
N GLN A 121 1.93 25.76 -2.40
CA GLN A 121 0.92 25.18 -3.28
C GLN A 121 -0.02 24.23 -2.55
N SER A 122 -1.24 24.15 -3.06
CA SER A 122 -2.21 23.10 -2.72
C SER A 122 -2.99 22.71 -3.97
N THR A 123 -3.03 21.41 -4.26
CA THR A 123 -3.80 20.84 -5.38
C THR A 123 -4.54 19.60 -4.93
N ASN A 124 -5.65 19.28 -5.58
CA ASN A 124 -6.45 18.08 -5.36
C ASN A 124 -6.99 17.56 -6.69
N GLY A 125 -7.34 16.27 -6.75
CA GLY A 125 -7.90 15.63 -7.94
C GLY A 125 -7.49 14.17 -8.05
N PHE A 126 -7.25 13.70 -9.27
CA PHE A 126 -6.89 12.32 -9.59
C PHE A 126 -5.42 12.21 -9.98
N GLY A 127 -4.76 11.16 -9.47
CA GLY A 127 -3.43 10.77 -9.91
C GLY A 127 -3.48 9.85 -11.14
N ASP A 128 -2.33 9.31 -11.52
CA ASP A 128 -2.22 8.39 -12.65
C ASP A 128 -2.79 7.01 -12.28
N PRO A 129 -3.78 6.48 -13.04
CA PRO A 129 -4.27 5.13 -12.81
C PRO A 129 -3.16 4.10 -13.00
N MET A 130 -3.16 3.06 -12.16
CA MET A 130 -2.18 1.98 -12.21
C MET A 130 -2.85 0.65 -12.54
N LEU A 131 -2.27 -0.07 -13.49
CA LEU A 131 -2.60 -1.45 -13.79
C LEU A 131 -1.59 -2.35 -13.10
N GLU A 132 -2.07 -3.38 -12.40
CA GLU A 132 -1.24 -4.36 -11.73
C GLU A 132 -1.53 -5.76 -12.27
N PHE A 133 -0.48 -6.53 -12.50
CA PHE A 133 -0.55 -7.94 -12.83
C PHE A 133 0.43 -8.73 -11.95
N ASN A 134 -0.08 -9.80 -11.35
CA ASN A 134 0.71 -10.70 -10.51
C ASN A 134 0.46 -12.14 -10.94
N ILE A 135 1.51 -12.96 -10.99
CA ILE A 135 1.41 -14.39 -11.27
C ILE A 135 2.36 -15.20 -10.37
N ASN A 136 1.84 -16.25 -9.76
CA ASN A 136 2.65 -17.18 -8.99
C ASN A 136 3.56 -18.01 -9.92
N VAL A 137 4.85 -18.10 -9.59
CA VAL A 137 5.85 -18.89 -10.33
C VAL A 137 6.43 -20.04 -9.52
N PHE A 138 6.37 -19.96 -8.19
CA PHE A 138 6.84 -21.02 -7.30
C PHE A 138 5.90 -21.17 -6.09
N GLY A 139 5.78 -22.41 -5.60
CA GLY A 139 4.92 -22.74 -4.46
C GLY A 139 3.62 -23.42 -4.88
N PRO A 140 2.58 -23.39 -4.02
CA PRO A 140 1.33 -24.08 -4.24
C PRO A 140 0.66 -23.68 -5.56
N ARG A 141 -0.08 -24.63 -6.16
CA ARG A 141 -0.88 -24.38 -7.36
C ARG A 141 -2.10 -23.51 -7.06
N ALA A 142 -2.75 -23.01 -8.10
CA ALA A 142 -3.98 -22.23 -7.98
C ALA A 142 -5.08 -23.05 -7.29
N GLN A 143 -5.77 -22.42 -6.36
CA GLN A 143 -6.97 -22.97 -5.73
C GLN A 143 -8.16 -22.71 -6.65
N LYS A 144 -8.60 -23.71 -7.40
CA LYS A 144 -9.67 -23.57 -8.40
C LYS A 144 -11.07 -23.85 -7.86
N ASN A 145 -11.13 -24.58 -6.74
CA ASN A 145 -12.36 -25.02 -6.13
C ASN A 145 -12.22 -25.16 -4.60
N ILE A 146 -13.31 -25.40 -3.90
CA ILE A 146 -13.32 -25.54 -2.44
C ILE A 146 -12.41 -26.69 -1.94
N PRO A 147 -12.40 -27.89 -2.56
CA PRO A 147 -11.44 -28.92 -2.19
C PRO A 147 -9.98 -28.51 -2.28
N ASP A 148 -9.60 -27.73 -3.31
CA ASP A 148 -8.22 -27.20 -3.42
C ASP A 148 -7.91 -26.22 -2.28
N MET A 149 -8.86 -25.36 -1.94
CA MET A 149 -8.74 -24.41 -0.82
C MET A 149 -8.56 -25.12 0.52
N LEU A 150 -9.31 -26.21 0.76
CA LEU A 150 -9.21 -26.98 1.99
C LEU A 150 -7.90 -27.78 2.10
N ARG A 151 -7.29 -28.14 0.98
CA ARG A 151 -6.00 -28.87 0.91
C ARG A 151 -4.81 -27.92 0.76
N TYR A 152 -5.04 -26.63 0.80
CA TYR A 152 -4.00 -25.65 0.57
C TYR A 152 -2.95 -25.64 1.69
N GLU A 153 -1.73 -25.99 1.32
CA GLU A 153 -0.55 -25.93 2.19
C GLU A 153 0.41 -24.87 1.64
N PRO A 154 0.39 -23.65 2.17
CA PRO A 154 1.06 -22.54 1.53
C PRO A 154 2.58 -22.62 1.52
N GLY A 155 3.25 -22.91 2.61
CA GLY A 155 4.72 -22.97 2.66
C GLY A 155 5.38 -21.71 2.10
N LEU A 156 6.34 -21.89 1.16
CA LEU A 156 6.97 -20.80 0.42
C LEU A 156 6.27 -20.57 -0.92
N SER A 157 5.91 -19.33 -1.19
CA SER A 157 5.31 -18.88 -2.45
C SER A 157 6.10 -17.70 -3.02
N VAL A 158 6.37 -17.73 -4.33
CA VAL A 158 7.04 -16.65 -5.05
C VAL A 158 6.21 -16.28 -6.27
N ASP A 159 5.99 -15.00 -6.47
CA ASP A 159 5.25 -14.45 -7.59
C ASP A 159 6.15 -13.54 -8.44
N LEU A 160 5.70 -13.23 -9.65
CA LEU A 160 6.18 -12.12 -10.47
C LEU A 160 5.10 -11.05 -10.51
N LEU A 161 5.50 -9.81 -10.31
CA LEU A 161 4.66 -8.62 -10.29
C LEU A 161 5.09 -7.64 -11.36
N ALA A 162 4.11 -7.03 -12.04
CA ALA A 162 4.32 -5.89 -12.92
C ALA A 162 3.22 -4.86 -12.70
N ASP A 163 3.62 -3.61 -12.48
CA ASP A 163 2.74 -2.45 -12.41
C ASP A 163 3.07 -1.47 -13.52
N LEU A 164 2.03 -0.83 -14.05
CA LEU A 164 2.15 0.22 -15.06
C LEU A 164 1.19 1.37 -14.75
N ALA A 165 1.71 2.54 -14.50
CA ALA A 165 0.94 3.77 -14.35
C ALA A 165 0.77 4.48 -15.70
N VAL A 166 -0.47 4.88 -15.97
CA VAL A 166 -0.85 5.58 -17.21
C VAL A 166 -0.91 7.08 -16.92
N PRO A 167 -0.13 7.95 -17.61
CA PRO A 167 0.01 9.35 -17.28
C PRO A 167 -1.18 10.22 -17.75
N ILE A 168 -2.34 9.97 -17.18
CA ILE A 168 -3.60 10.69 -17.45
C ILE A 168 -4.17 11.41 -16.22
N GLY A 169 -3.44 11.38 -15.11
CA GLY A 169 -3.79 12.10 -13.88
C GLY A 169 -3.72 13.62 -14.07
N GLU A 170 -4.30 14.36 -13.12
CA GLU A 170 -4.31 15.82 -13.17
C GLU A 170 -2.90 16.38 -13.01
N TYR A 171 -2.50 17.17 -14.00
CA TYR A 171 -1.16 17.74 -14.10
C TYR A 171 -1.19 19.21 -14.52
N ASN A 172 -0.49 20.04 -13.77
CA ASN A 172 -0.25 21.45 -14.10
C ASN A 172 1.26 21.69 -14.21
N SER A 173 1.73 21.92 -15.44
CA SER A 173 3.15 22.11 -15.74
C SER A 173 3.78 23.38 -15.13
N SER A 174 3.00 24.30 -14.60
CA SER A 174 3.51 25.47 -13.88
C SER A 174 3.75 25.24 -12.40
N GLN A 175 3.44 24.05 -11.89
CA GLN A 175 3.46 23.70 -10.47
C GLN A 175 4.28 22.44 -10.20
N PRO A 176 5.10 22.39 -9.12
CA PRO A 176 5.91 21.22 -8.80
C PRO A 176 5.11 20.09 -8.10
N LEU A 177 4.03 20.41 -7.35
CA LEU A 177 3.19 19.41 -6.71
C LEU A 177 1.99 19.09 -7.59
N ASN A 178 1.97 17.90 -8.13
CA ASN A 178 0.91 17.37 -8.98
C ASN A 178 0.46 16.00 -8.49
N LEU A 179 -0.76 15.60 -8.83
CA LEU A 179 -1.26 14.25 -8.58
C LEU A 179 -0.86 13.31 -9.72
N GLY A 180 -0.99 13.73 -10.98
CA GLY A 180 -0.42 13.04 -12.14
C GLY A 180 1.06 13.37 -12.30
N GLN A 181 1.86 12.45 -12.86
CA GLN A 181 3.30 12.60 -13.02
C GLN A 181 3.72 13.05 -14.42
N HIS A 182 2.78 13.12 -15.37
CA HIS A 182 3.05 13.48 -16.78
C HIS A 182 4.16 12.66 -17.43
N ARG A 183 4.31 11.42 -17.01
CA ARG A 183 5.27 10.43 -17.53
C ARG A 183 4.77 9.02 -17.26
N TRP A 184 5.11 8.08 -18.11
CA TRP A 184 4.95 6.66 -17.84
C TRP A 184 5.89 6.24 -16.72
N TYR A 185 5.44 5.40 -15.84
CA TYR A 185 6.28 4.74 -14.84
C TYR A 185 5.67 3.39 -14.47
N GLY A 186 6.49 2.53 -13.93
CA GLY A 186 6.02 1.21 -13.55
C GLY A 186 7.00 0.52 -12.64
N ARG A 187 6.59 -0.63 -12.15
CA ARG A 187 7.36 -1.46 -11.23
C ARG A 187 7.36 -2.90 -11.72
N VAL A 188 8.51 -3.55 -11.61
CA VAL A 188 8.63 -5.01 -11.66
C VAL A 188 9.11 -5.49 -10.31
N GLY A 189 8.51 -6.57 -9.79
CA GLY A 189 8.78 -7.04 -8.46
C GLY A 189 8.56 -8.55 -8.30
N MET A 190 8.92 -9.04 -7.13
CA MET A 190 8.84 -10.45 -6.81
C MET A 190 8.28 -10.64 -5.40
N PRO A 191 6.94 -10.66 -5.23
CA PRO A 191 6.32 -11.00 -3.95
C PRO A 191 6.75 -12.40 -3.49
N ILE A 192 7.34 -12.48 -2.31
CA ILE A 192 7.77 -13.71 -1.65
C ILE A 192 7.00 -13.82 -0.34
N ILE A 193 6.27 -14.92 -0.16
CA ILE A 193 5.49 -15.17 1.04
C ILE A 193 5.96 -16.49 1.62
N TRP A 194 6.55 -16.43 2.81
CA TRP A 194 6.94 -17.61 3.53
C TRP A 194 6.07 -17.77 4.77
N GLN A 195 5.26 -18.81 4.76
CA GLN A 195 4.49 -19.20 5.90
C GLN A 195 5.32 -19.97 6.91
N ILE A 196 5.21 -19.55 8.17
CA ILE A 196 5.93 -20.16 9.29
C ILE A 196 4.91 -20.85 10.20
N GLY A 197 4.97 -22.18 10.27
CA GLY A 197 4.10 -22.96 11.13
C GLY A 197 2.73 -23.29 10.52
N SER A 198 1.71 -23.41 11.33
CA SER A 198 0.39 -23.90 10.91
C SER A 198 -0.41 -22.83 10.15
N TRP A 199 -1.22 -23.26 9.16
CA TRP A 199 -2.13 -22.38 8.41
C TRP A 199 -3.56 -22.42 8.95
N VAL A 200 -3.68 -22.30 10.27
CA VAL A 200 -4.98 -22.28 10.93
C VAL A 200 -5.32 -20.85 11.34
N PRO A 201 -6.51 -20.32 11.02
CA PRO A 201 -6.96 -19.02 11.52
C PRO A 201 -6.72 -18.86 13.01
N GLY A 202 -6.22 -17.70 13.44
CA GLY A 202 -5.78 -17.43 14.81
C GLY A 202 -4.32 -17.86 15.12
N SER A 203 -3.64 -18.55 14.19
CA SER A 203 -2.26 -19.01 14.39
C SER A 203 -1.32 -18.75 13.23
N ARG A 204 -1.82 -18.23 12.10
CA ARG A 204 -1.01 -18.00 10.89
C ARG A 204 0.07 -16.96 11.15
N THR A 205 1.28 -17.31 10.72
CA THR A 205 2.44 -16.40 10.75
C THR A 205 3.06 -16.41 9.37
N THR A 206 3.34 -15.23 8.81
CA THR A 206 4.05 -15.10 7.53
C THR A 206 5.19 -14.13 7.63
N LEU A 207 6.26 -14.43 6.90
CA LEU A 207 7.31 -13.49 6.56
C LEU A 207 7.17 -13.19 5.07
N GLU A 208 6.98 -11.93 4.74
CA GLU A 208 6.67 -11.47 3.40
C GLU A 208 7.76 -10.49 2.94
N PHE A 209 8.18 -10.61 1.68
CA PHE A 209 9.12 -9.69 1.05
C PHE A 209 8.60 -9.29 -0.32
N LEU A 210 8.85 -8.05 -0.70
CA LEU A 210 8.63 -7.54 -2.05
C LEU A 210 9.86 -6.76 -2.51
N PRO A 211 10.92 -7.43 -2.99
CA PRO A 211 11.94 -6.76 -3.78
C PRO A 211 11.34 -6.32 -5.12
N ALA A 212 11.54 -5.07 -5.46
CA ALA A 212 11.01 -4.49 -6.69
C ALA A 212 11.93 -3.38 -7.24
N VAL A 213 11.82 -3.10 -8.52
CA VAL A 213 12.49 -2.00 -9.20
C VAL A 213 11.44 -1.13 -9.88
N TRP A 214 11.43 0.14 -9.54
CA TRP A 214 10.67 1.17 -10.23
C TRP A 214 11.48 1.74 -11.39
N ILE A 215 10.80 1.98 -12.50
CA ILE A 215 11.36 2.55 -13.72
C ILE A 215 10.49 3.74 -14.12
N PHE A 216 11.11 4.86 -14.45
CA PHE A 216 10.44 6.13 -14.70
C PHE A 216 10.77 6.65 -16.09
N GLY A 217 9.75 7.09 -16.82
CA GLY A 217 9.92 7.91 -18.02
C GLY A 217 10.38 9.33 -17.67
N THR A 218 10.59 10.13 -18.69
CA THR A 218 10.95 11.55 -18.55
C THR A 218 9.66 12.37 -18.48
N ASN A 219 9.61 13.33 -17.55
CA ASN A 219 8.67 14.43 -17.59
C ASN A 219 9.39 15.66 -18.18
N ASP A 220 9.03 16.05 -19.38
CA ASP A 220 9.68 17.12 -20.17
C ASP A 220 9.10 18.51 -19.88
N ASN A 221 8.13 18.62 -19.02
CA ASN A 221 7.46 19.88 -18.69
C ASN A 221 7.20 20.04 -17.18
N TYR A 222 8.19 19.79 -16.35
CA TYR A 222 8.13 19.97 -14.90
C TYR A 222 8.55 21.39 -14.52
N VAL A 223 7.59 22.27 -14.29
CA VAL A 223 7.82 23.71 -14.02
C VAL A 223 8.66 24.37 -15.15
N GLY A 224 8.35 23.98 -16.41
CA GLY A 224 9.10 24.41 -17.58
C GLY A 224 10.50 23.79 -17.73
N GLN A 225 10.79 22.71 -16.98
CA GLN A 225 12.06 22.00 -16.96
C GLN A 225 11.86 20.51 -17.24
N THR A 226 12.94 19.80 -17.49
CA THR A 226 12.92 18.35 -17.66
C THR A 226 13.27 17.67 -16.35
N LEU A 227 12.34 16.82 -15.85
CA LEU A 227 12.56 15.94 -14.70
C LEU A 227 12.83 14.52 -15.18
N LYS A 228 13.96 13.95 -14.77
CA LYS A 228 14.32 12.54 -14.94
C LYS A 228 14.53 11.91 -13.58
N SER A 229 14.23 10.62 -13.46
CA SER A 229 14.53 9.83 -12.26
C SER A 229 15.18 8.52 -12.71
N ASP A 230 16.29 8.18 -12.07
CA ASP A 230 16.95 6.90 -12.27
C ASP A 230 16.09 5.77 -11.70
N PRO A 231 16.29 4.51 -12.11
CA PRO A 231 15.60 3.39 -11.50
C PRO A 231 15.81 3.34 -9.98
N MET A 232 14.75 2.97 -9.25
CA MET A 232 14.76 2.87 -7.80
C MET A 232 14.45 1.44 -7.36
N PHE A 233 15.34 0.88 -6.56
CA PHE A 233 15.08 -0.37 -5.85
C PHE A 233 14.24 -0.09 -4.60
N GLN A 234 13.23 -0.92 -4.40
CA GLN A 234 12.37 -0.96 -3.22
C GLN A 234 12.37 -2.37 -2.65
N LEU A 235 12.48 -2.50 -1.35
CA LEU A 235 12.24 -3.74 -0.63
C LEU A 235 11.23 -3.47 0.49
N ASP A 236 10.05 -4.06 0.39
CA ASP A 236 9.12 -4.12 1.50
C ASP A 236 9.25 -5.46 2.22
N ALA A 237 9.13 -5.45 3.54
CA ALA A 237 9.14 -6.65 4.36
C ALA A 237 8.07 -6.57 5.46
N HIS A 238 7.40 -7.69 5.71
CA HIS A 238 6.34 -7.80 6.71
C HIS A 238 6.48 -9.10 7.50
N LEU A 239 6.47 -9.01 8.81
CA LEU A 239 6.30 -10.15 9.70
C LEU A 239 4.88 -10.09 10.29
N THR A 240 3.99 -10.92 9.77
CA THR A 240 2.59 -10.90 10.19
C THR A 240 2.26 -12.06 11.11
N ARG A 241 1.35 -11.82 12.06
CA ARG A 241 0.88 -12.85 12.98
C ARG A 241 -0.61 -12.66 13.27
N ASP A 242 -1.39 -13.76 13.16
CA ASP A 242 -2.73 -13.80 13.74
C ASP A 242 -2.63 -13.77 15.26
N LEU A 243 -3.32 -12.85 15.91
CA LEU A 243 -3.44 -12.72 17.36
C LEU A 243 -4.73 -13.41 17.86
N THR A 244 -5.75 -13.40 17.02
CA THR A 244 -7.00 -14.16 17.16
C THR A 244 -7.47 -14.59 15.76
N GLU A 245 -8.56 -15.31 15.63
CA GLU A 245 -9.15 -15.69 14.34
C GLU A 245 -9.49 -14.47 13.45
N ARG A 246 -9.78 -13.31 14.06
CA ARG A 246 -10.20 -12.10 13.37
C ARG A 246 -9.20 -10.94 13.46
N PHE A 247 -8.29 -10.97 14.41
CA PHE A 247 -7.35 -9.89 14.66
C PHE A 247 -5.92 -10.35 14.41
N TRP A 248 -5.15 -9.55 13.67
CA TRP A 248 -3.76 -9.81 13.36
C TRP A 248 -2.93 -8.53 13.41
N GLY A 249 -1.63 -8.68 13.54
CA GLY A 249 -0.66 -7.60 13.53
C GLY A 249 0.51 -7.91 12.61
N SER A 250 1.23 -6.87 12.19
CA SER A 250 2.43 -6.93 11.38
C SER A 250 3.47 -5.94 11.88
N LEU A 251 4.73 -6.37 11.90
CA LEU A 251 5.89 -5.49 11.93
C LEU A 251 6.34 -5.28 10.48
N ASP A 252 6.52 -4.04 10.08
CA ASP A 252 6.77 -3.66 8.71
C ASP A 252 8.12 -2.96 8.60
N ALA A 253 8.82 -3.20 7.49
CA ALA A 253 10.04 -2.51 7.12
C ALA A 253 10.03 -2.17 5.63
N ALA A 254 10.71 -1.09 5.26
CA ALA A 254 10.93 -0.70 3.88
C ALA A 254 12.34 -0.20 3.68
N TYR A 255 12.88 -0.44 2.49
CA TYR A 255 14.17 0.08 2.08
C TYR A 255 14.09 0.60 0.65
N TYR A 256 14.62 1.80 0.42
CA TYR A 256 14.68 2.45 -0.88
C TYR A 256 16.12 2.78 -1.23
N SER A 257 16.54 2.45 -2.46
CA SER A 257 17.89 2.72 -2.95
C SER A 257 17.85 3.10 -4.44
N GLY A 258 18.66 4.04 -4.83
CA GLY A 258 18.66 4.58 -6.21
C GLY A 258 17.72 5.76 -6.38
N GLY A 259 16.96 5.84 -7.47
CA GLY A 259 15.95 6.88 -7.68
C GLY A 259 16.48 8.31 -7.72
N GLN A 260 17.76 8.51 -8.13
CA GLN A 260 18.32 9.84 -8.22
C GLN A 260 17.53 10.69 -9.23
N ALA A 261 16.88 11.75 -8.72
CA ALA A 261 16.18 12.69 -9.57
C ALA A 261 17.15 13.73 -10.15
N SER A 262 16.92 14.16 -11.40
CA SER A 262 17.62 15.29 -11.99
C SER A 262 16.63 16.26 -12.64
N ILE A 263 16.81 17.56 -12.38
CA ILE A 263 16.00 18.63 -12.96
C ILE A 263 16.92 19.48 -13.83
N ASN A 264 16.68 19.52 -15.14
CA ASN A 264 17.54 20.13 -16.15
C ASN A 264 19.03 19.71 -16.03
N GLY A 265 19.29 18.45 -15.70
CA GLY A 265 20.64 17.91 -15.53
C GLY A 265 21.28 18.20 -14.17
N VAL A 266 20.65 19.00 -13.31
CA VAL A 266 21.09 19.17 -11.91
C VAL A 266 20.61 17.97 -11.10
N GLN A 267 21.55 17.17 -10.63
CA GLN A 267 21.27 15.94 -9.89
C GLN A 267 20.95 16.22 -8.42
N GLY A 268 19.89 15.58 -7.92
CA GLY A 268 19.60 15.45 -6.51
C GLY A 268 20.41 14.33 -5.85
N LYS A 269 20.14 14.06 -4.60
CA LYS A 269 20.76 12.95 -3.85
C LYS A 269 20.11 11.61 -4.25
N THR A 270 20.94 10.58 -4.37
CA THR A 270 20.49 9.20 -4.51
C THR A 270 19.83 8.74 -3.22
N LEU A 271 18.69 8.08 -3.30
CA LEU A 271 18.01 7.52 -2.12
C LEU A 271 18.83 6.39 -1.52
N ASN A 272 18.87 6.34 -0.21
CA ASN A 272 19.39 5.25 0.60
C ASN A 272 18.68 5.34 1.96
N ASN A 273 17.41 4.94 1.98
CA ASN A 273 16.52 5.22 3.10
C ASN A 273 15.86 3.94 3.61
N PHE A 274 15.78 3.83 4.92
CA PHE A 274 15.09 2.78 5.62
C PHE A 274 13.83 3.33 6.30
N GLY A 275 12.77 2.54 6.32
CA GLY A 275 11.54 2.83 7.04
C GLY A 275 11.10 1.64 7.87
N ALA A 276 10.39 1.92 8.95
CA ALA A 276 9.76 0.91 9.79
C ALA A 276 8.30 1.28 10.07
N GLY A 277 7.51 0.29 10.41
CA GLY A 277 6.10 0.47 10.66
C GLY A 277 5.44 -0.65 11.44
N LEU A 278 4.17 -0.42 11.72
CA LEU A 278 3.28 -1.37 12.38
C LEU A 278 1.94 -1.36 11.66
N THR A 279 1.40 -2.54 11.41
CA THR A 279 0.06 -2.70 10.83
C THR A 279 -0.80 -3.58 11.72
N LEU A 280 -2.06 -3.20 11.90
CA LEU A 280 -3.09 -3.95 12.59
C LEU A 280 -4.25 -4.21 11.63
N GLY A 281 -4.75 -5.42 11.59
CA GLY A 281 -5.87 -5.79 10.74
C GLY A 281 -6.96 -6.55 11.48
N TYR A 282 -8.20 -6.30 11.09
CA TYR A 282 -9.37 -6.90 11.68
C TYR A 282 -10.36 -7.38 10.61
N HIS A 283 -10.73 -8.65 10.64
CA HIS A 283 -11.78 -9.21 9.80
C HIS A 283 -13.15 -8.87 10.41
N LEU A 284 -13.82 -7.84 9.85
CA LEU A 284 -15.17 -7.45 10.28
C LEU A 284 -16.17 -8.60 10.03
N ASN A 285 -16.04 -9.25 8.89
CA ASN A 285 -16.69 -10.49 8.51
C ASN A 285 -15.83 -11.20 7.47
N ASP A 286 -16.31 -12.30 6.89
CA ASP A 286 -15.55 -13.10 5.92
C ASP A 286 -15.23 -12.36 4.60
N ASN A 287 -15.96 -11.30 4.30
CA ASN A 287 -15.84 -10.52 3.08
C ASN A 287 -15.18 -9.15 3.29
N LEU A 288 -15.16 -8.65 4.55
CA LEU A 288 -14.78 -7.27 4.82
C LEU A 288 -13.62 -7.21 5.82
N ASN A 289 -12.50 -6.66 5.36
CA ASN A 289 -11.27 -6.49 6.13
C ASN A 289 -11.00 -5.02 6.37
N LEU A 290 -10.68 -4.66 7.61
CA LEU A 290 -10.25 -3.34 8.03
C LEU A 290 -8.78 -3.42 8.46
N THR A 291 -7.96 -2.48 8.00
CA THR A 291 -6.53 -2.43 8.33
C THR A 291 -6.14 -1.01 8.70
N PHE A 292 -5.31 -0.89 9.72
CA PHE A 292 -4.68 0.34 10.15
C PHE A 292 -3.16 0.16 10.06
N GLY A 293 -2.46 1.12 9.50
CA GLY A 293 -1.01 1.10 9.39
C GLY A 293 -0.40 2.43 9.80
N TYR A 294 0.72 2.36 10.46
CA TYR A 294 1.61 3.49 10.69
C TYR A 294 3.02 3.11 10.23
N LYS A 295 3.67 3.99 9.50
CA LYS A 295 5.02 3.77 8.97
C LYS A 295 5.80 5.09 8.93
N SER A 296 7.11 5.03 9.14
CA SER A 296 8.00 6.18 9.20
C SER A 296 9.36 5.86 8.58
N THR A 297 9.96 6.84 7.88
CA THR A 297 11.37 6.74 7.48
C THR A 297 12.26 6.95 8.70
N ILE A 298 13.31 6.14 8.81
CA ILE A 298 14.35 6.28 9.79
C ILE A 298 15.58 6.89 9.12
N ASN A 299 15.98 8.08 9.51
CA ASN A 299 17.09 8.80 8.90
C ASN A 299 17.81 9.71 9.92
N ASP A 300 18.90 10.32 9.49
CA ASP A 300 19.73 11.25 10.27
C ASP A 300 19.19 12.70 10.32
N ASN A 301 17.99 12.94 9.80
CA ASN A 301 17.37 14.26 9.67
C ASN A 301 18.12 15.24 8.77
N ALA A 302 19.05 14.79 7.94
CA ALA A 302 19.67 15.66 6.94
C ALA A 302 18.58 16.24 6.00
N PRO A 303 18.68 17.50 5.58
CA PRO A 303 17.66 18.16 4.75
C PRO A 303 17.36 17.41 3.43
N GLU A 304 18.36 16.74 2.87
CA GLU A 304 18.29 15.95 1.65
C GLU A 304 17.93 14.48 1.88
N ALA A 305 17.80 14.02 3.12
CA ALA A 305 17.32 12.68 3.41
C ALA A 305 15.81 12.61 3.18
N LEU A 306 15.33 11.51 2.59
CA LEU A 306 13.91 11.26 2.43
C LEU A 306 13.23 11.19 3.80
N ARG A 307 12.27 12.05 4.02
CA ARG A 307 11.39 12.02 5.19
C ARG A 307 9.98 11.80 4.71
N MET A 308 9.43 10.76 5.19
CA MET A 308 8.07 10.37 4.86
C MET A 308 7.46 9.58 6.00
N ASP A 309 6.34 10.00 6.43
CA ASP A 309 5.60 9.42 7.54
C ASP A 309 4.12 9.22 7.15
N SER A 310 3.42 8.07 7.45
CA SER A 310 2.04 7.76 7.09
C SER A 310 1.20 7.11 8.14
N PHE A 311 -0.03 7.52 8.10
CA PHE A 311 -1.12 6.78 8.71
C PHE A 311 -2.09 6.29 7.62
N MET A 312 -2.30 5.00 7.56
CA MET A 312 -3.14 4.33 6.57
C MET A 312 -4.36 3.71 7.22
N VAL A 313 -5.51 3.87 6.59
CA VAL A 313 -6.71 3.08 6.83
C VAL A 313 -7.09 2.39 5.53
N SER A 314 -7.27 1.09 5.57
CA SER A 314 -7.68 0.29 4.40
C SER A 314 -8.94 -0.49 4.73
N LEU A 315 -9.90 -0.45 3.82
CA LEU A 315 -11.11 -1.27 3.82
C LEU A 315 -11.13 -2.08 2.53
N VAL A 316 -11.13 -3.40 2.65
CA VAL A 316 -11.17 -4.30 1.49
C VAL A 316 -12.40 -5.17 1.56
N TYR A 317 -13.27 -5.04 0.56
CA TYR A 317 -14.40 -5.94 0.36
C TYR A 317 -14.05 -6.97 -0.70
N GLY A 318 -14.03 -8.26 -0.31
CA GLY A 318 -13.76 -9.38 -1.19
C GLY A 318 -14.96 -10.33 -1.29
N TRP A 319 -15.21 -10.91 -2.47
CA TRP A 319 -16.27 -11.89 -2.65
C TRP A 319 -15.90 -12.96 -3.67
N HIS A 320 -16.58 -14.10 -3.56
CA HIS A 320 -16.43 -15.21 -4.49
C HIS A 320 -17.79 -15.88 -4.71
N GLN A 321 -18.21 -16.01 -5.97
CA GLN A 321 -19.56 -16.47 -6.32
C GLN A 321 -19.92 -17.86 -5.77
N ILE A 322 -18.97 -18.80 -5.77
CA ILE A 322 -19.20 -20.16 -5.25
C ILE A 322 -19.42 -20.12 -3.73
N LEU A 323 -18.64 -19.35 -2.98
CA LEU A 323 -18.78 -19.24 -1.52
C LEU A 323 -20.07 -18.54 -1.16
N GLU A 324 -20.48 -17.50 -1.85
CA GLU A 324 -21.78 -16.84 -1.66
C GLU A 324 -22.96 -17.75 -2.01
N GLY A 325 -22.87 -18.48 -3.11
CA GLY A 325 -23.88 -19.48 -3.47
C GLY A 325 -24.03 -20.57 -2.40
N SER A 326 -22.92 -21.05 -1.84
CA SER A 326 -22.92 -22.03 -0.74
C SER A 326 -23.59 -21.49 0.53
N ARG A 327 -23.37 -20.22 0.88
CA ARG A 327 -24.03 -19.56 2.03
C ARG A 327 -25.53 -19.43 1.84
N ARG A 328 -25.99 -19.00 0.65
CA ARG A 328 -27.40 -18.90 0.30
C ARG A 328 -28.13 -20.26 0.45
N LEU A 329 -27.47 -21.33 0.01
CA LEU A 329 -28.02 -22.68 0.17
C LEU A 329 -28.15 -23.13 1.62
N LYS A 330 -27.32 -22.59 2.51
CA LYS A 330 -27.38 -22.86 3.97
C LYS A 330 -28.35 -21.92 4.73
N GLY A 331 -28.95 -20.95 4.06
CA GLY A 331 -29.83 -19.95 4.70
C GLY A 331 -29.10 -18.91 5.54
N GLU A 332 -27.80 -18.71 5.31
CA GLU A 332 -26.92 -17.77 6.01
C GLU A 332 -26.71 -16.46 5.19
N GLY A 333 -27.70 -16.09 4.37
CA GLY A 333 -27.67 -14.91 3.50
C GLY A 333 -28.18 -13.63 4.13
#